data_a4fbd41179023c21e149b7d689de3dee
#
_entry.id   a4fbd41179023c21e149b7d689de3dee
#
_cell.length_a   1.000
_cell.length_b   1.000
_cell.length_c   1.000
_cell.angle_alpha   90.00
_cell.angle_beta   90.00
_cell.angle_gamma   90.00
#
_symmetry.space_group_name_H-M   'P 1'
#
loop_
_entity.id
_entity.type
_entity.pdbx_description
1 polymer ?
#
loop_
_entity_poly.entity_id
_entity_poly.type
_entity_poly.pdbx_seq_one_letter_code
_entity_poly.pdbx_strand_id
1 'polypeptide(L)'
;MFDLENKFKPFTVEIVDSVESYANLLRNIFDFAALKEILSGENHIKIRLDAMHGVVGPYVRRILCEELGCPTNSAVNCVPLEDFGGQHPDPNLTYAADLVDSMKEGQYDFGAAFDGDGDRNMILGKHGFFVAPPDSVAVIADNIFCIPYFQHTGVRGFARSMPTSAALDRVAKATKIELYETPTGWKFFGNLMDAGRLSLCGEESFGTGGDHIREKDGLWAVLAWLSILATRRQSVEDILKDHWLKYGRNYFTRYDYENIDIDVACEMMEDLEILIAGKSFVKQRFAVEDKIYQVEKADNFEYTDPVDSTISRNQGLRIIFSDGSRIIYRLSGTGSDGATVRIYIDSYEKEQIFEDTQVMLAPLATIALKISQLHHRTGRSGPSVIT
;
A
#
# COMPACT_ATOMS: atom_id res chain seq x y z
N MET A 1 -28.78 -24.50 -16.22
CA MET A 1 -28.13 -24.99 -17.46
C MET A 1 -28.58 -24.10 -18.60
N PHE A 2 -27.64 -23.49 -19.31
CA PHE A 2 -27.95 -22.67 -20.50
C PHE A 2 -27.61 -23.48 -21.73
N ASP A 3 -28.60 -23.61 -22.63
CA ASP A 3 -28.42 -24.25 -23.93
C ASP A 3 -28.53 -23.16 -25.03
N LEU A 4 -27.39 -22.89 -25.65
CA LEU A 4 -27.29 -21.92 -26.74
C LEU A 4 -27.57 -22.61 -28.08
N GLU A 5 -28.85 -22.95 -28.33
CA GLU A 5 -29.35 -23.51 -29.61
C GLU A 5 -28.62 -24.80 -30.06
N ASN A 6 -28.17 -25.63 -29.13
CA ASN A 6 -27.39 -26.84 -29.41
C ASN A 6 -26.09 -26.63 -30.20
N LYS A 7 -25.59 -25.38 -30.27
CA LYS A 7 -24.32 -25.10 -30.99
C LYS A 7 -23.08 -25.39 -30.16
N PHE A 8 -23.21 -25.41 -28.84
CA PHE A 8 -22.11 -25.60 -27.93
C PHE A 8 -22.41 -26.75 -26.96
N LYS A 9 -21.34 -27.34 -26.40
CA LYS A 9 -21.51 -28.31 -25.32
C LYS A 9 -22.24 -27.63 -24.16
N PRO A 10 -23.21 -28.30 -23.50
CA PRO A 10 -23.87 -27.74 -22.33
C PRO A 10 -22.81 -27.41 -21.26
N PHE A 11 -22.92 -26.23 -20.66
CA PHE A 11 -22.14 -25.85 -19.53
C PHE A 11 -23.02 -25.59 -18.30
N THR A 12 -22.48 -25.83 -17.13
CA THR A 12 -23.18 -25.63 -15.86
C THR A 12 -22.67 -24.34 -15.22
N VAL A 13 -23.58 -23.48 -14.77
CA VAL A 13 -23.31 -22.34 -13.92
C VAL A 13 -23.78 -22.71 -12.51
N GLU A 14 -22.87 -22.74 -11.57
CA GLU A 14 -23.13 -22.95 -10.15
C GLU A 14 -22.94 -21.64 -9.40
N ILE A 15 -23.94 -21.24 -8.62
CA ILE A 15 -23.85 -20.08 -7.74
C ILE A 15 -23.33 -20.58 -6.39
N VAL A 16 -22.17 -20.13 -6.00
CA VAL A 16 -21.52 -20.48 -4.72
C VAL A 16 -21.56 -19.30 -3.75
N ASP A 17 -21.51 -19.60 -2.45
CA ASP A 17 -21.31 -18.58 -1.41
C ASP A 17 -19.82 -18.21 -1.36
N SER A 18 -19.48 -17.07 -1.99
CA SER A 18 -18.11 -16.56 -2.04
C SER A 18 -17.58 -16.15 -0.66
N VAL A 19 -18.46 -15.67 0.21
CA VAL A 19 -18.09 -15.22 1.57
C VAL A 19 -17.64 -16.40 2.42
N GLU A 20 -18.43 -17.50 2.41
CA GLU A 20 -18.07 -18.71 3.18
C GLU A 20 -16.83 -19.39 2.60
N SER A 21 -16.69 -19.43 1.28
CA SER A 21 -15.50 -19.97 0.61
C SER A 21 -14.23 -19.23 1.06
N TYR A 22 -14.28 -17.90 1.09
CA TYR A 22 -13.17 -17.05 1.54
C TYR A 22 -12.92 -17.18 3.05
N ALA A 23 -13.97 -17.22 3.88
CA ALA A 23 -13.83 -17.42 5.31
C ALA A 23 -13.12 -18.76 5.62
N ASN A 24 -13.45 -19.83 4.87
CA ASN A 24 -12.77 -21.11 4.98
C ASN A 24 -11.27 -21.02 4.64
N LEU A 25 -10.90 -20.25 3.62
CA LEU A 25 -9.50 -19.99 3.30
C LEU A 25 -8.79 -19.29 4.46
N LEU A 26 -9.38 -18.25 5.01
CA LEU A 26 -8.78 -17.46 6.10
C LEU A 26 -8.62 -18.25 7.40
N ARG A 27 -9.53 -19.18 7.72
CA ARG A 27 -9.40 -20.09 8.88
C ARG A 27 -8.17 -20.99 8.79
N ASN A 28 -7.70 -21.30 7.57
CA ASN A 28 -6.48 -22.06 7.36
C ASN A 28 -5.20 -21.20 7.41
N ILE A 29 -5.34 -19.88 7.34
CA ILE A 29 -4.22 -18.94 7.35
C ILE A 29 -3.98 -18.38 8.74
N PHE A 30 -5.04 -17.95 9.43
CA PHE A 30 -4.99 -17.22 10.69
C PHE A 30 -5.46 -18.06 11.88
N ASP A 31 -4.97 -17.71 13.08
CA ASP A 31 -5.49 -18.25 14.34
C ASP A 31 -6.77 -17.50 14.75
N PHE A 32 -7.92 -18.03 14.34
CA PHE A 32 -9.22 -17.43 14.66
C PHE A 32 -9.53 -17.44 16.15
N ALA A 33 -8.97 -18.35 16.95
CA ALA A 33 -9.14 -18.34 18.40
C ALA A 33 -8.41 -17.12 19.03
N ALA A 34 -7.18 -16.87 18.65
CA ALA A 34 -6.42 -15.69 19.10
C ALA A 34 -7.05 -14.38 18.61
N LEU A 35 -7.54 -14.34 17.36
CA LEU A 35 -8.26 -13.18 16.82
C LEU A 35 -9.57 -12.93 17.59
N LYS A 36 -10.33 -13.95 17.89
CA LYS A 36 -11.57 -13.84 18.65
C LYS A 36 -11.30 -13.32 20.07
N GLU A 37 -10.24 -13.80 20.71
CA GLU A 37 -9.83 -13.33 22.03
C GLU A 37 -9.53 -11.82 22.06
N ILE A 38 -8.79 -11.30 21.08
CA ILE A 38 -8.46 -9.87 21.05
C ILE A 38 -9.65 -8.99 20.64
N LEU A 39 -10.63 -9.52 19.91
CA LEU A 39 -11.76 -8.77 19.38
C LEU A 39 -13.02 -8.84 20.23
N SER A 40 -13.21 -9.88 21.01
CA SER A 40 -14.41 -10.10 21.83
C SER A 40 -14.14 -10.66 23.23
N GLY A 41 -12.89 -10.93 23.59
CA GLY A 41 -12.48 -11.35 24.93
C GLY A 41 -12.64 -10.25 25.99
N GLU A 42 -12.30 -10.56 27.24
CA GLU A 42 -12.46 -9.65 28.37
C GLU A 42 -11.67 -8.34 28.21
N ASN A 43 -10.48 -8.41 27.61
CA ASN A 43 -9.62 -7.26 27.33
C ASN A 43 -9.55 -6.97 25.83
N HIS A 44 -10.70 -6.97 25.15
CA HIS A 44 -10.78 -6.75 23.72
C HIS A 44 -10.40 -5.31 23.32
N ILE A 45 -9.82 -5.18 22.13
CA ILE A 45 -9.58 -3.89 21.49
C ILE A 45 -10.86 -3.42 20.78
N LYS A 46 -11.06 -2.11 20.74
CA LYS A 46 -12.16 -1.50 19.98
C LYS A 46 -11.69 -1.19 18.57
N ILE A 47 -12.39 -1.73 17.60
CA ILE A 47 -12.04 -1.53 16.20
C ILE A 47 -13.14 -0.78 15.44
N ARG A 48 -12.74 -0.08 14.36
CA ARG A 48 -13.63 0.59 13.43
C ARG A 48 -13.20 0.24 12.01
N LEU A 49 -14.08 -0.38 11.22
CA LEU A 49 -13.82 -0.80 9.86
C LEU A 49 -14.80 -0.12 8.91
N ASP A 50 -14.30 0.45 7.84
CA ASP A 50 -15.12 1.09 6.81
C ASP A 50 -14.98 0.36 5.48
N ALA A 51 -16.06 -0.29 5.03
CA ALA A 51 -16.08 -0.98 3.75
C ALA A 51 -16.37 -0.04 2.56
N MET A 52 -16.55 1.27 2.81
CA MET A 52 -16.79 2.31 1.80
C MET A 52 -17.87 1.95 0.76
N HIS A 53 -18.90 1.22 1.19
CA HIS A 53 -19.95 0.66 0.33
C HIS A 53 -19.44 -0.24 -0.80
N GLY A 54 -18.22 -0.77 -0.65
CA GLY A 54 -17.60 -1.71 -1.58
C GLY A 54 -18.02 -3.17 -1.35
N VAL A 55 -17.56 -4.05 -2.23
CA VAL A 55 -17.94 -5.47 -2.23
C VAL A 55 -17.38 -6.25 -1.06
N VAL A 56 -16.39 -5.72 -0.32
CA VAL A 56 -15.83 -6.37 0.87
C VAL A 56 -16.78 -6.35 2.08
N GLY A 57 -17.80 -5.49 2.08
CA GLY A 57 -18.71 -5.29 3.20
C GLY A 57 -19.32 -6.58 3.77
N PRO A 58 -19.94 -7.45 2.95
CA PRO A 58 -20.45 -8.75 3.40
C PRO A 58 -19.39 -9.65 4.06
N TYR A 59 -18.17 -9.65 3.54
CA TYR A 59 -17.04 -10.42 4.08
C TYR A 59 -16.62 -9.89 5.46
N VAL A 60 -16.51 -8.56 5.60
CA VAL A 60 -16.19 -7.92 6.90
C VAL A 60 -17.24 -8.27 7.95
N ARG A 61 -18.54 -8.16 7.63
CA ARG A 61 -19.62 -8.53 8.55
C ARG A 61 -19.56 -9.99 8.95
N ARG A 62 -19.48 -10.89 7.98
CA ARG A 62 -19.48 -12.34 8.21
C ARG A 62 -18.29 -12.78 9.06
N ILE A 63 -17.08 -12.29 8.74
CA ILE A 63 -15.84 -12.76 9.36
C ILE A 63 -15.59 -12.02 10.67
N LEU A 64 -15.58 -10.68 10.68
CA LEU A 64 -15.20 -9.91 11.88
C LEU A 64 -16.34 -9.85 12.90
N CYS A 65 -17.58 -9.60 12.46
CA CYS A 65 -18.69 -9.44 13.40
C CYS A 65 -19.32 -10.77 13.82
N GLU A 66 -19.72 -11.62 12.86
CA GLU A 66 -20.46 -12.83 13.18
C GLU A 66 -19.56 -13.93 13.71
N GLU A 67 -18.38 -14.14 13.12
CA GLU A 67 -17.51 -15.25 13.52
C GLU A 67 -16.51 -14.86 14.61
N LEU A 68 -15.81 -13.74 14.46
CA LEU A 68 -14.82 -13.27 15.43
C LEU A 68 -15.43 -12.45 16.59
N GLY A 69 -16.71 -12.11 16.51
CA GLY A 69 -17.48 -11.55 17.61
C GLY A 69 -17.30 -10.05 17.84
N CYS A 70 -16.80 -9.30 16.85
CA CYS A 70 -16.83 -7.85 16.95
C CYS A 70 -18.27 -7.32 17.05
N PRO A 71 -18.52 -6.26 17.80
CA PRO A 71 -19.80 -5.58 17.77
C PRO A 71 -20.19 -5.18 16.35
N THR A 72 -21.46 -5.32 15.99
CA THR A 72 -21.94 -5.05 14.61
C THR A 72 -21.72 -3.60 14.19
N ASN A 73 -21.67 -2.67 15.13
CA ASN A 73 -21.35 -1.26 14.88
C ASN A 73 -19.85 -0.98 14.68
N SER A 74 -18.98 -1.98 14.85
CA SER A 74 -17.56 -1.86 14.50
C SER A 74 -17.33 -1.75 12.99
N ALA A 75 -18.25 -2.30 12.19
CA ALA A 75 -18.18 -2.31 10.73
C ALA A 75 -19.26 -1.41 10.11
N VAL A 76 -18.85 -0.40 9.38
CA VAL A 76 -19.72 0.58 8.72
C VAL A 76 -19.63 0.47 7.21
N ASN A 77 -20.64 1.05 6.53
CA ASN A 77 -20.74 1.09 5.07
C ASN A 77 -20.58 -0.30 4.41
N CYS A 78 -21.08 -1.35 5.09
CA CYS A 78 -20.90 -2.74 4.67
C CYS A 78 -21.98 -3.24 3.69
N VAL A 79 -22.91 -2.40 3.27
CA VAL A 79 -23.87 -2.71 2.22
C VAL A 79 -23.27 -2.21 0.90
N PRO A 80 -22.92 -3.11 -0.04
CA PRO A 80 -22.41 -2.68 -1.34
C PRO A 80 -23.46 -1.85 -2.10
N LEU A 81 -23.05 -0.74 -2.68
CA LEU A 81 -23.87 0.13 -3.50
C LEU A 81 -23.21 0.30 -4.87
N GLU A 82 -24.00 0.37 -5.94
CA GLU A 82 -23.50 0.47 -7.31
C GLU A 82 -22.68 1.75 -7.56
N ASP A 83 -23.01 2.81 -6.85
CA ASP A 83 -22.33 4.12 -6.89
C ASP A 83 -21.49 4.41 -5.63
N PHE A 84 -21.25 3.39 -4.79
CA PHE A 84 -20.56 3.52 -3.49
C PHE A 84 -21.17 4.61 -2.58
N GLY A 85 -22.47 4.85 -2.70
CA GLY A 85 -23.17 5.91 -1.95
C GLY A 85 -22.78 7.32 -2.39
N GLY A 86 -22.38 7.49 -3.65
CA GLY A 86 -21.90 8.77 -4.19
C GLY A 86 -20.51 9.18 -3.70
N GLN A 87 -19.76 8.25 -3.07
CA GLN A 87 -18.41 8.48 -2.57
C GLN A 87 -17.35 7.95 -3.53
N HIS A 88 -16.11 8.41 -3.35
CA HIS A 88 -14.94 7.82 -4.01
C HIS A 88 -14.34 6.74 -3.10
N PRO A 89 -14.48 5.45 -3.42
CA PRO A 89 -14.08 4.36 -2.53
C PRO A 89 -12.59 4.06 -2.65
N ASP A 90 -11.74 4.97 -2.18
CA ASP A 90 -10.28 4.82 -2.11
C ASP A 90 -9.82 4.99 -0.66
N PRO A 91 -9.13 4.02 -0.04
CA PRO A 91 -8.83 3.98 1.38
C PRO A 91 -7.63 4.85 1.73
N ASN A 92 -7.77 6.15 1.58
CA ASN A 92 -6.77 7.14 1.95
C ASN A 92 -7.33 8.19 2.94
N LEU A 93 -6.46 9.04 3.46
CA LEU A 93 -6.84 10.05 4.46
C LEU A 93 -7.85 11.09 3.94
N THR A 94 -7.93 11.28 2.63
CA THR A 94 -8.85 12.24 2.00
C THR A 94 -10.24 11.66 1.82
N TYR A 95 -10.33 10.48 1.23
CA TYR A 95 -11.62 9.87 0.87
C TYR A 95 -12.25 9.05 2.00
N ALA A 96 -11.45 8.49 2.92
CA ALA A 96 -11.95 7.84 4.13
C ALA A 96 -12.02 8.80 5.34
N ALA A 97 -12.37 10.07 5.12
CA ALA A 97 -12.38 11.12 6.14
C ALA A 97 -13.25 10.78 7.36
N ASP A 98 -14.41 10.19 7.16
CA ASP A 98 -15.33 9.81 8.24
C ASP A 98 -14.68 8.79 9.20
N LEU A 99 -13.94 7.82 8.67
CA LEU A 99 -13.17 6.89 9.50
C LEU A 99 -12.04 7.62 10.23
N VAL A 100 -11.29 8.47 9.53
CA VAL A 100 -10.18 9.24 10.12
C VAL A 100 -10.68 10.09 11.28
N ASP A 101 -11.78 10.81 11.12
CA ASP A 101 -12.36 11.66 12.16
C ASP A 101 -12.89 10.84 13.34
N SER A 102 -13.54 9.70 13.06
CA SER A 102 -13.98 8.76 14.10
C SER A 102 -12.79 8.22 14.91
N MET A 103 -11.65 7.95 14.27
CA MET A 103 -10.45 7.49 14.97
C MET A 103 -9.78 8.57 15.79
N LYS A 104 -9.81 9.85 15.34
CA LYS A 104 -9.28 11.00 16.09
C LYS A 104 -9.97 11.21 17.45
N GLU A 105 -11.24 10.84 17.57
CA GLU A 105 -11.98 10.88 18.86
C GLU A 105 -11.37 9.97 19.94
N GLY A 106 -10.50 9.01 19.54
CA GLY A 106 -9.75 8.15 20.46
C GLY A 106 -10.56 7.03 21.11
N GLN A 107 -11.79 6.77 20.63
CA GLN A 107 -12.64 5.69 21.13
C GLN A 107 -12.23 4.30 20.60
N TYR A 108 -11.53 4.25 19.47
CA TYR A 108 -11.11 3.02 18.81
C TYR A 108 -9.58 2.88 18.88
N ASP A 109 -9.12 1.64 19.05
CA ASP A 109 -7.71 1.29 19.16
C ASP A 109 -7.11 0.93 17.78
N PHE A 110 -7.96 0.47 16.85
CA PHE A 110 -7.59 0.07 15.50
C PHE A 110 -8.67 0.48 14.50
N GLY A 111 -8.27 1.04 13.37
CA GLY A 111 -9.15 1.40 12.27
C GLY A 111 -8.63 0.87 10.93
N ALA A 112 -9.54 0.51 10.02
CA ALA A 112 -9.19 0.19 8.66
C ALA A 112 -10.29 0.58 7.68
N ALA A 113 -9.89 1.03 6.48
CA ALA A 113 -10.79 1.24 5.35
C ALA A 113 -10.36 0.37 4.17
N PHE A 114 -11.32 0.06 3.30
CA PHE A 114 -11.13 -0.74 2.09
C PHE A 114 -11.59 0.05 0.87
N ASP A 115 -11.07 -0.29 -0.31
CA ASP A 115 -11.57 0.29 -1.56
C ASP A 115 -12.80 -0.44 -2.13
N GLY A 116 -13.26 -0.02 -3.30
CA GLY A 116 -14.51 -0.49 -3.89
C GLY A 116 -14.54 -1.98 -4.17
N ASP A 117 -13.44 -2.59 -4.59
CA ASP A 117 -13.31 -4.03 -4.82
C ASP A 117 -12.63 -4.79 -3.66
N GLY A 118 -12.20 -4.06 -2.62
CA GLY A 118 -11.71 -4.63 -1.36
C GLY A 118 -10.30 -5.18 -1.41
N ASP A 119 -9.56 -4.89 -2.46
CA ASP A 119 -8.21 -5.38 -2.64
C ASP A 119 -7.14 -4.51 -1.94
N ARG A 120 -7.48 -3.27 -1.56
CA ARG A 120 -6.62 -2.33 -0.82
C ARG A 120 -7.11 -2.10 0.60
N ASN A 121 -6.20 -1.62 1.46
CA ASN A 121 -6.49 -1.35 2.85
C ASN A 121 -5.70 -0.16 3.39
N MET A 122 -6.34 0.72 4.17
CA MET A 122 -5.67 1.70 5.01
C MET A 122 -5.73 1.22 6.45
N ILE A 123 -4.64 1.37 7.21
CA ILE A 123 -4.58 1.03 8.63
C ILE A 123 -4.37 2.30 9.46
N LEU A 124 -5.17 2.45 10.50
CA LEU A 124 -5.09 3.52 11.48
C LEU A 124 -4.96 2.97 12.89
N GLY A 125 -4.11 3.56 13.68
CA GLY A 125 -4.08 3.38 15.13
C GLY A 125 -4.97 4.38 15.85
N LYS A 126 -4.96 4.31 17.17
CA LYS A 126 -5.67 5.22 18.06
C LYS A 126 -5.34 6.68 17.76
N HIS A 127 -6.32 7.57 17.93
CA HIS A 127 -6.22 9.01 17.63
C HIS A 127 -5.91 9.33 16.16
N GLY A 128 -6.19 8.38 15.24
CA GLY A 128 -5.95 8.56 13.82
C GLY A 128 -4.48 8.41 13.42
N PHE A 129 -3.68 7.71 14.23
CA PHE A 129 -2.28 7.42 13.88
C PHE A 129 -2.21 6.66 12.57
N PHE A 130 -1.70 7.30 11.53
CA PHE A 130 -1.66 6.75 10.18
C PHE A 130 -0.47 5.81 9.98
N VAL A 131 -0.74 4.63 9.44
CA VAL A 131 0.29 3.67 9.03
C VAL A 131 0.53 3.83 7.54
N ALA A 132 1.69 4.36 7.18
CA ALA A 132 2.07 4.46 5.76
C ALA A 132 2.13 3.05 5.13
N PRO A 133 1.61 2.84 3.90
CA PRO A 133 1.60 1.53 3.25
C PRO A 133 2.97 0.82 3.19
N PRO A 134 4.09 1.51 2.90
CA PRO A 134 5.41 0.87 2.95
C PRO A 134 5.79 0.37 4.34
N ASP A 135 5.42 1.08 5.39
CA ASP A 135 5.66 0.65 6.76
C ASP A 135 4.74 -0.53 7.13
N SER A 136 3.49 -0.52 6.66
CA SER A 136 2.54 -1.61 6.90
C SER A 136 3.09 -2.95 6.42
N VAL A 137 3.53 -3.05 5.17
CA VAL A 137 4.10 -4.29 4.63
C VAL A 137 5.40 -4.68 5.34
N ALA A 138 6.23 -3.71 5.74
CA ALA A 138 7.47 -3.96 6.47
C ALA A 138 7.20 -4.51 7.88
N VAL A 139 6.20 -3.96 8.59
CA VAL A 139 5.77 -4.46 9.92
C VAL A 139 5.18 -5.86 9.81
N ILE A 140 4.35 -6.14 8.79
CA ILE A 140 3.84 -7.50 8.56
C ILE A 140 5.00 -8.46 8.29
N ALA A 141 5.99 -8.08 7.49
CA ALA A 141 7.18 -8.89 7.22
C ALA A 141 7.99 -9.20 8.48
N ASP A 142 8.23 -8.20 9.34
CA ASP A 142 8.97 -8.37 10.61
C ASP A 142 8.23 -9.27 11.61
N ASN A 143 6.92 -9.32 11.53
CA ASN A 143 6.06 -10.10 12.40
C ASN A 143 5.36 -11.28 11.67
N ILE A 144 5.85 -11.69 10.52
CA ILE A 144 5.16 -12.63 9.62
C ILE A 144 4.84 -13.98 10.29
N PHE A 145 5.65 -14.41 11.25
CA PHE A 145 5.41 -15.64 12.00
C PHE A 145 4.35 -15.51 13.11
N CYS A 146 3.72 -14.34 13.29
CA CYS A 146 2.45 -14.23 14.02
C CYS A 146 1.29 -14.89 13.26
N ILE A 147 1.47 -15.21 11.98
CA ILE A 147 0.47 -15.81 11.11
C ILE A 147 0.82 -17.30 10.95
N PRO A 148 -0.03 -18.24 11.45
CA PRO A 148 0.25 -19.69 11.43
C PRO A 148 0.59 -20.25 10.04
N TYR A 149 -0.04 -19.74 9.00
CA TYR A 149 0.26 -20.14 7.63
C TYR A 149 1.76 -20.11 7.32
N PHE A 150 2.44 -19.00 7.66
CA PHE A 150 3.86 -18.85 7.39
C PHE A 150 4.75 -19.63 8.35
N GLN A 151 4.24 -19.98 9.54
CA GLN A 151 4.96 -20.91 10.43
C GLN A 151 5.08 -22.31 9.80
N HIS A 152 4.06 -22.73 9.04
CA HIS A 152 4.01 -24.04 8.40
C HIS A 152 4.67 -24.07 7.01
N THR A 153 4.42 -23.02 6.19
CA THR A 153 4.92 -22.98 4.81
C THR A 153 6.32 -22.41 4.67
N GLY A 154 6.79 -21.68 5.70
CA GLY A 154 7.98 -20.86 5.63
C GLY A 154 7.78 -19.59 4.80
N VAL A 155 8.84 -18.78 4.71
CA VAL A 155 8.87 -17.54 3.95
C VAL A 155 9.90 -17.66 2.85
N ARG A 156 9.48 -17.48 1.59
CA ARG A 156 10.32 -17.69 0.39
C ARG A 156 10.98 -16.39 -0.08
N GLY A 157 10.27 -15.27 0.02
CA GLY A 157 10.75 -13.98 -0.42
C GLY A 157 9.77 -12.87 -0.09
N PHE A 158 10.25 -11.64 -0.14
CA PHE A 158 9.47 -10.42 -0.04
C PHE A 158 9.57 -9.63 -1.35
N ALA A 159 8.53 -8.85 -1.67
CA ALA A 159 8.57 -7.93 -2.79
C ALA A 159 7.85 -6.63 -2.50
N ARG A 160 8.33 -5.56 -3.11
CA ARG A 160 7.65 -4.27 -3.16
C ARG A 160 7.71 -3.67 -4.56
N SER A 161 6.74 -2.83 -4.88
CA SER A 161 6.85 -2.02 -6.09
C SER A 161 7.98 -0.99 -5.98
N MET A 162 8.55 -0.58 -7.11
CA MET A 162 9.65 0.38 -7.17
C MET A 162 9.33 1.71 -6.48
N PRO A 163 8.11 2.30 -6.63
CA PRO A 163 7.79 3.55 -5.95
C PRO A 163 7.59 3.40 -4.44
N THR A 164 7.37 2.20 -3.94
CA THR A 164 7.26 1.91 -2.50
C THR A 164 8.60 2.12 -1.82
N SER A 165 8.63 2.76 -0.64
CA SER A 165 9.87 3.01 0.09
C SER A 165 10.60 1.73 0.49
N ALA A 166 11.88 1.86 0.80
CA ALA A 166 12.77 0.74 1.15
C ALA A 166 12.63 0.24 2.61
N ALA A 167 11.49 0.48 3.27
CA ALA A 167 11.26 -0.03 4.62
C ALA A 167 11.31 -1.56 4.67
N LEU A 168 10.68 -2.23 3.70
CA LEU A 168 10.70 -3.69 3.58
C LEU A 168 12.11 -4.25 3.31
N ASP A 169 12.95 -3.52 2.57
CA ASP A 169 14.33 -3.93 2.24
C ASP A 169 15.17 -4.14 3.50
N ARG A 170 14.92 -3.33 4.53
CA ARG A 170 15.64 -3.39 5.80
C ARG A 170 15.26 -4.64 6.59
N VAL A 171 13.99 -5.00 6.59
CA VAL A 171 13.50 -6.24 7.19
C VAL A 171 14.08 -7.45 6.45
N ALA A 172 13.99 -7.45 5.11
CA ALA A 172 14.51 -8.51 4.26
C ALA A 172 16.01 -8.75 4.51
N LYS A 173 16.79 -7.67 4.57
CA LYS A 173 18.22 -7.73 4.89
C LYS A 173 18.50 -8.31 6.27
N ALA A 174 17.75 -7.88 7.29
CA ALA A 174 17.95 -8.33 8.67
C ALA A 174 17.54 -9.80 8.86
N THR A 175 16.48 -10.23 8.18
CA THR A 175 15.98 -11.62 8.23
C THR A 175 16.65 -12.55 7.23
N LYS A 176 17.50 -12.00 6.32
CA LYS A 176 18.16 -12.72 5.22
C LYS A 176 17.16 -13.40 4.26
N ILE A 177 16.02 -12.78 4.07
CA ILE A 177 14.99 -13.17 3.10
C ILE A 177 15.27 -12.43 1.80
N GLU A 178 15.11 -13.09 0.66
CA GLU A 178 15.28 -12.48 -0.66
C GLU A 178 14.23 -11.38 -0.88
N LEU A 179 14.66 -10.26 -1.48
CA LEU A 179 13.80 -9.13 -1.79
C LEU A 179 13.79 -8.85 -3.29
N TYR A 180 12.60 -8.59 -3.81
CA TYR A 180 12.38 -8.19 -5.20
C TYR A 180 11.81 -6.79 -5.26
N GLU A 181 12.47 -5.90 -6.05
CA GLU A 181 11.92 -4.60 -6.46
C GLU A 181 11.30 -4.75 -7.83
N THR A 182 9.99 -4.58 -7.95
CA THR A 182 9.26 -4.77 -9.21
C THR A 182 8.66 -3.45 -9.70
N PRO A 183 8.21 -3.35 -10.95
CA PRO A 183 7.33 -2.27 -11.36
C PRO A 183 6.03 -2.26 -10.56
N THR A 184 5.25 -1.20 -10.66
CA THR A 184 3.88 -1.18 -10.15
C THR A 184 3.00 -2.13 -10.97
N GLY A 185 2.18 -2.89 -10.27
CA GLY A 185 1.23 -3.85 -10.86
C GLY A 185 1.40 -5.26 -10.31
N TRP A 186 0.29 -5.83 -9.89
CA TRP A 186 0.29 -7.11 -9.16
C TRP A 186 0.75 -8.32 -9.97
N LYS A 187 0.65 -8.24 -11.31
CA LYS A 187 1.14 -9.30 -12.21
C LYS A 187 2.61 -9.69 -11.99
N PHE A 188 3.46 -8.74 -11.62
CA PHE A 188 4.87 -9.02 -11.33
C PHE A 188 5.05 -9.83 -10.06
N PHE A 189 4.24 -9.56 -9.04
CA PHE A 189 4.22 -10.37 -7.82
C PHE A 189 3.63 -11.75 -8.09
N GLY A 190 2.54 -11.84 -8.84
CA GLY A 190 1.93 -13.11 -9.24
C GLY A 190 2.93 -14.03 -9.94
N ASN A 191 3.76 -13.49 -10.84
CA ASN A 191 4.79 -14.26 -11.54
C ASN A 191 5.85 -14.84 -10.58
N LEU A 192 6.29 -14.04 -9.61
CA LEU A 192 7.20 -14.50 -8.55
C LEU A 192 6.56 -15.56 -7.63
N MET A 193 5.27 -15.40 -7.30
CA MET A 193 4.51 -16.37 -6.50
C MET A 193 4.39 -17.70 -7.23
N ASP A 194 4.04 -17.69 -8.53
CA ASP A 194 3.91 -18.90 -9.34
C ASP A 194 5.25 -19.64 -9.50
N ALA A 195 6.36 -18.90 -9.50
CA ALA A 195 7.70 -19.47 -9.49
C ALA A 195 8.15 -19.96 -8.09
N GLY A 196 7.30 -19.82 -7.06
CA GLY A 196 7.62 -20.23 -5.69
C GLY A 196 8.69 -19.36 -5.01
N ARG A 197 8.83 -18.09 -5.42
CA ARG A 197 9.87 -17.18 -4.92
C ARG A 197 9.35 -16.09 -3.97
N LEU A 198 8.04 -15.95 -3.82
CA LEU A 198 7.44 -14.84 -3.08
C LEU A 198 6.42 -15.37 -2.07
N SER A 199 6.43 -14.80 -0.86
CA SER A 199 5.45 -15.08 0.19
C SER A 199 4.64 -13.87 0.62
N LEU A 200 5.24 -12.66 0.60
CA LEU A 200 4.59 -11.42 1.01
C LEU A 200 5.03 -10.28 0.10
N CYS A 201 4.09 -9.44 -0.29
CA CYS A 201 4.36 -8.26 -1.08
C CYS A 201 3.41 -7.10 -0.76
N GLY A 202 3.82 -5.90 -1.17
CA GLY A 202 3.00 -4.70 -1.00
C GLY A 202 3.40 -3.56 -1.91
N GLU A 203 2.47 -2.65 -2.06
CA GLU A 203 2.61 -1.43 -2.83
C GLU A 203 2.24 -0.20 -1.98
N GLU A 204 2.81 0.95 -2.33
CA GLU A 204 2.51 2.24 -1.71
C GLU A 204 1.05 2.68 -1.91
N SER A 205 0.36 2.05 -2.85
CA SER A 205 -1.03 2.29 -3.19
C SER A 205 -2.02 1.52 -2.32
N PHE A 206 -1.63 1.18 -1.09
CA PHE A 206 -2.44 0.44 -0.11
C PHE A 206 -2.70 -1.03 -0.45
N GLY A 207 -2.04 -1.60 -1.46
CA GLY A 207 -2.11 -3.02 -1.80
C GLY A 207 -1.13 -3.84 -0.96
N THR A 208 -1.61 -4.88 -0.29
CA THR A 208 -0.78 -5.85 0.45
C THR A 208 -1.39 -7.24 0.31
N GLY A 209 -0.56 -8.26 0.21
CA GLY A 209 -1.03 -9.63 0.12
C GLY A 209 0.08 -10.66 0.26
N GLY A 210 -0.34 -11.89 0.49
CA GLY A 210 0.54 -13.06 0.54
C GLY A 210 0.30 -14.00 -0.63
N ASP A 211 1.04 -15.10 -0.65
CA ASP A 211 0.97 -16.14 -1.69
C ASP A 211 -0.26 -17.06 -1.59
N HIS A 212 -1.20 -16.74 -0.70
CA HIS A 212 -2.48 -17.44 -0.55
C HIS A 212 -3.40 -17.27 -1.76
N ILE A 213 -3.32 -16.12 -2.42
CA ILE A 213 -4.00 -15.83 -3.70
C ILE A 213 -3.04 -15.07 -4.62
N ARG A 214 -3.46 -14.78 -5.87
CA ARG A 214 -2.65 -14.08 -6.88
C ARG A 214 -3.10 -12.62 -7.08
N GLU A 215 -3.74 -12.04 -6.06
CA GLU A 215 -4.21 -10.66 -6.03
C GLU A 215 -3.95 -10.04 -4.66
N LYS A 216 -4.07 -8.72 -4.56
CA LYS A 216 -4.10 -7.95 -3.31
C LYS A 216 -5.29 -8.39 -2.48
N ASP A 217 -5.17 -8.30 -1.17
CA ASP A 217 -6.23 -8.72 -0.26
C ASP A 217 -6.27 -7.79 0.96
N GLY A 218 -7.19 -6.83 0.92
CA GLY A 218 -7.32 -5.83 1.98
C GLY A 218 -7.74 -6.43 3.32
N LEU A 219 -8.67 -7.38 3.30
CA LEU A 219 -9.13 -8.02 4.53
C LEU A 219 -8.08 -8.96 5.14
N TRP A 220 -7.32 -9.66 4.30
CA TRP A 220 -6.16 -10.43 4.75
C TRP A 220 -5.14 -9.54 5.47
N ALA A 221 -4.84 -8.37 4.91
CA ALA A 221 -3.90 -7.43 5.53
C ALA A 221 -4.40 -6.93 6.89
N VAL A 222 -5.70 -6.68 7.03
CA VAL A 222 -6.34 -6.33 8.32
C VAL A 222 -6.19 -7.47 9.32
N LEU A 223 -6.46 -8.72 8.92
CA LEU A 223 -6.28 -9.88 9.80
C LEU A 223 -4.81 -10.13 10.17
N ALA A 224 -3.88 -9.84 9.26
CA ALA A 224 -2.44 -9.87 9.56
C ALA A 224 -2.08 -8.86 10.67
N TRP A 225 -2.55 -7.63 10.57
CA TRP A 225 -2.38 -6.62 11.62
C TRP A 225 -3.02 -7.04 12.96
N LEU A 226 -4.25 -7.57 12.92
CA LEU A 226 -4.92 -8.07 14.13
C LEU A 226 -4.16 -9.23 14.76
N SER A 227 -3.55 -10.11 13.96
CA SER A 227 -2.69 -11.20 14.46
C SER A 227 -1.43 -10.68 15.14
N ILE A 228 -0.83 -9.60 14.61
CA ILE A 228 0.31 -8.93 15.25
C ILE A 228 -0.12 -8.29 16.58
N LEU A 229 -1.26 -7.58 16.60
CA LEU A 229 -1.80 -7.00 17.83
C LEU A 229 -2.13 -8.08 18.88
N ALA A 230 -2.70 -9.21 18.47
CA ALA A 230 -2.99 -10.34 19.34
C ALA A 230 -1.73 -10.93 19.98
N THR A 231 -0.65 -11.02 19.21
CA THR A 231 0.62 -11.59 19.66
C THR A 231 1.43 -10.61 20.50
N ARG A 232 1.55 -9.37 20.07
CA ARG A 232 2.42 -8.38 20.73
C ARG A 232 1.76 -7.68 21.91
N ARG A 233 0.43 -7.60 21.94
CA ARG A 233 -0.34 -6.89 22.98
C ARG A 233 0.10 -5.43 23.14
N GLN A 234 0.42 -4.77 22.04
CA GLN A 234 0.84 -3.37 21.96
C GLN A 234 -0.11 -2.61 21.05
N SER A 235 -0.13 -1.26 21.17
CA SER A 235 -0.86 -0.42 20.22
C SER A 235 -0.21 -0.42 18.83
N VAL A 236 -0.96 -0.04 17.80
CA VAL A 236 -0.42 0.15 16.44
C VAL A 236 0.76 1.12 16.45
N GLU A 237 0.63 2.23 17.16
CA GLU A 237 1.66 3.25 17.27
C GLU A 237 2.94 2.71 17.93
N ASP A 238 2.81 1.94 19.03
CA ASP A 238 3.98 1.36 19.71
C ASP A 238 4.68 0.34 18.83
N ILE A 239 3.94 -0.47 18.07
CA ILE A 239 4.51 -1.43 17.11
C ILE A 239 5.31 -0.70 16.04
N LEU A 240 4.79 0.41 15.49
CA LEU A 240 5.51 1.23 14.51
C LEU A 240 6.75 1.87 15.12
N LYS A 241 6.66 2.43 16.33
CA LYS A 241 7.80 3.03 17.04
C LYS A 241 8.90 2.01 17.29
N ASP A 242 8.55 0.81 17.75
CA ASP A 242 9.50 -0.29 17.93
C ASP A 242 10.17 -0.69 16.61
N HIS A 243 9.39 -0.73 15.52
CA HIS A 243 9.88 -1.02 14.18
C HIS A 243 10.90 0.04 13.73
N TRP A 244 10.59 1.33 13.90
CA TRP A 244 11.49 2.42 13.54
C TRP A 244 12.75 2.46 14.43
N LEU A 245 12.63 2.15 15.71
CA LEU A 245 13.79 2.01 16.61
C LEU A 245 14.72 0.88 16.17
N LYS A 246 14.15 -0.22 15.68
CA LYS A 246 14.92 -1.39 15.24
C LYS A 246 15.59 -1.21 13.89
N TYR A 247 14.89 -0.58 12.92
CA TYR A 247 15.33 -0.54 11.52
C TYR A 247 15.70 0.86 11.02
N GLY A 248 15.41 1.91 11.77
CA GLY A 248 15.30 3.28 11.27
C GLY A 248 13.97 3.51 10.56
N ARG A 249 13.67 4.74 10.20
CA ARG A 249 12.44 5.11 9.53
C ARG A 249 12.69 5.50 8.08
N ASN A 250 11.93 4.91 7.17
CA ASN A 250 11.80 5.39 5.81
C ASN A 250 10.60 6.34 5.76
N TYR A 251 10.85 7.64 5.84
CA TYR A 251 9.82 8.63 5.58
C TYR A 251 9.36 8.52 4.15
N PHE A 252 8.06 8.52 3.94
CA PHE A 252 7.45 8.34 2.63
C PHE A 252 6.24 9.25 2.48
N THR A 253 6.08 9.86 1.31
CA THR A 253 4.84 10.52 0.89
C THR A 253 4.64 10.36 -0.61
N ARG A 254 3.39 10.36 -1.02
CA ARG A 254 2.97 10.41 -2.42
C ARG A 254 2.07 11.62 -2.63
N TYR A 255 2.37 12.41 -3.64
CA TYR A 255 1.55 13.53 -4.09
C TYR A 255 0.88 13.16 -5.40
N ASP A 256 -0.45 13.11 -5.41
CA ASP A 256 -1.25 12.87 -6.61
C ASP A 256 -1.82 14.20 -7.12
N TYR A 257 -1.54 14.50 -8.37
CA TYR A 257 -2.10 15.63 -9.10
C TYR A 257 -3.05 15.08 -10.15
N GLU A 258 -4.34 15.04 -9.81
CA GLU A 258 -5.39 14.44 -10.62
C GLU A 258 -5.97 15.45 -11.62
N ASN A 259 -6.58 14.94 -12.68
CA ASN A 259 -7.26 15.73 -13.71
C ASN A 259 -6.33 16.79 -14.32
N ILE A 260 -5.09 16.42 -14.62
CA ILE A 260 -4.16 17.24 -15.39
C ILE A 260 -4.42 17.02 -16.88
N ASP A 261 -4.29 18.08 -17.66
CA ASP A 261 -4.31 17.98 -19.12
C ASP A 261 -3.27 16.95 -19.60
N ILE A 262 -3.70 16.02 -20.45
CA ILE A 262 -2.86 14.89 -20.87
C ILE A 262 -1.62 15.36 -21.62
N ASP A 263 -1.76 16.35 -22.50
CA ASP A 263 -0.65 16.85 -23.31
C ASP A 263 0.38 17.55 -22.42
N VAL A 264 -0.09 18.38 -21.47
CA VAL A 264 0.78 19.03 -20.48
C VAL A 264 1.53 18.01 -19.62
N ALA A 265 0.83 16.95 -19.17
CA ALA A 265 1.44 15.91 -18.36
C ALA A 265 2.48 15.09 -19.14
N CYS A 266 2.19 14.73 -20.39
CA CYS A 266 3.12 14.00 -21.26
C CYS A 266 4.35 14.84 -21.57
N GLU A 267 4.18 16.10 -21.98
CA GLU A 267 5.29 17.02 -22.26
C GLU A 267 6.19 17.20 -21.02
N MET A 268 5.60 17.35 -19.84
CA MET A 268 6.35 17.45 -18.60
C MET A 268 7.20 16.19 -18.35
N MET A 269 6.64 15.00 -18.55
CA MET A 269 7.36 13.73 -18.33
C MET A 269 8.48 13.53 -19.35
N GLU A 270 8.28 13.92 -20.63
CA GLU A 270 9.30 13.87 -21.67
C GLU A 270 10.47 14.82 -21.35
N ASP A 271 10.17 16.06 -20.97
CA ASP A 271 11.18 17.04 -20.57
C ASP A 271 11.98 16.56 -19.34
N LEU A 272 11.30 15.95 -18.37
CA LEU A 272 11.96 15.34 -17.20
C LEU A 272 12.88 14.20 -17.60
N GLU A 273 12.44 13.33 -18.50
CA GLU A 273 13.27 12.21 -18.99
C GLU A 273 14.52 12.72 -19.72
N ILE A 274 14.38 13.72 -20.58
CA ILE A 274 15.51 14.37 -21.27
C ILE A 274 16.47 14.99 -20.24
N LEU A 275 15.94 15.68 -19.24
CA LEU A 275 16.73 16.35 -18.21
C LEU A 275 17.56 15.34 -17.40
N ILE A 276 16.93 14.27 -16.89
CA ILE A 276 17.62 13.28 -16.05
C ILE A 276 18.59 12.38 -16.84
N ALA A 277 18.35 12.18 -18.14
CA ALA A 277 19.27 11.46 -19.03
C ALA A 277 20.53 12.26 -19.36
N GLY A 278 20.53 13.57 -19.10
CA GLY A 278 21.67 14.45 -19.34
C GLY A 278 22.89 14.07 -18.48
N LYS A 279 24.07 13.93 -19.12
CA LYS A 279 25.32 13.54 -18.42
C LYS A 279 25.70 14.46 -17.24
N SER A 280 25.26 15.72 -17.28
CA SER A 280 25.51 16.71 -16.22
C SER A 280 24.53 16.61 -15.05
N PHE A 281 23.45 15.84 -15.16
CA PHE A 281 22.45 15.72 -14.12
C PHE A 281 22.94 14.87 -12.94
N VAL A 282 23.61 13.77 -13.22
CA VAL A 282 24.30 12.98 -12.18
C VAL A 282 25.43 13.82 -11.57
N LYS A 283 25.51 13.85 -10.25
CA LYS A 283 26.37 14.70 -9.42
C LYS A 283 25.88 16.15 -9.25
N GLN A 284 24.76 16.54 -9.86
CA GLN A 284 24.14 17.82 -9.51
C GLN A 284 23.82 17.89 -8.02
N ARG A 285 23.88 19.11 -7.49
CA ARG A 285 23.59 19.38 -6.07
C ARG A 285 22.42 20.33 -5.96
N PHE A 286 21.47 19.96 -5.12
CA PHE A 286 20.32 20.78 -4.78
C PHE A 286 20.45 21.21 -3.33
N ALA A 287 20.57 22.51 -3.08
CA ALA A 287 20.58 23.08 -1.73
C ALA A 287 19.17 23.56 -1.39
N VAL A 288 18.63 23.09 -0.28
CA VAL A 288 17.36 23.55 0.29
C VAL A 288 17.60 23.73 1.78
N GLU A 289 17.44 24.96 2.30
CA GLU A 289 17.79 25.32 3.65
C GLU A 289 19.24 24.91 3.98
N ASP A 290 19.44 24.15 5.05
CA ASP A 290 20.76 23.71 5.49
C ASP A 290 21.17 22.34 4.89
N LYS A 291 20.33 21.73 4.04
CA LYS A 291 20.55 20.41 3.44
C LYS A 291 21.01 20.53 1.99
N ILE A 292 21.96 19.67 1.62
CA ILE A 292 22.44 19.53 0.24
C ILE A 292 22.19 18.09 -0.22
N TYR A 293 21.43 17.95 -1.29
CA TYR A 293 21.13 16.67 -1.93
C TYR A 293 21.94 16.55 -3.21
N GLN A 294 22.81 15.55 -3.30
CA GLN A 294 23.58 15.28 -4.51
C GLN A 294 23.00 14.10 -5.25
N VAL A 295 22.73 14.27 -6.55
CA VAL A 295 22.23 13.18 -7.39
C VAL A 295 23.33 12.13 -7.57
N GLU A 296 23.05 10.91 -7.16
CA GLU A 296 23.89 9.74 -7.36
C GLU A 296 23.54 8.99 -8.64
N LYS A 297 22.23 8.78 -8.87
CA LYS A 297 21.70 8.06 -10.03
C LYS A 297 20.38 8.70 -10.47
N ALA A 298 20.17 8.73 -11.78
CA ALA A 298 18.88 9.09 -12.36
C ALA A 298 18.62 8.19 -13.57
N ASP A 299 17.43 7.62 -13.66
CA ASP A 299 17.04 6.71 -14.72
C ASP A 299 15.52 6.67 -14.95
N ASN A 300 15.13 6.12 -16.09
CA ASN A 300 13.79 5.59 -16.29
C ASN A 300 13.83 4.11 -15.96
N PHE A 301 13.09 3.68 -14.93
CA PHE A 301 13.20 2.34 -14.38
C PHE A 301 12.85 1.27 -15.40
N GLU A 302 13.77 0.34 -15.58
CA GLU A 302 13.62 -0.86 -16.38
C GLU A 302 13.69 -2.08 -15.46
N TYR A 303 12.82 -3.05 -15.68
CA TYR A 303 12.77 -4.30 -14.93
C TYR A 303 12.90 -5.49 -15.86
N THR A 304 13.83 -6.37 -15.54
CA THR A 304 13.94 -7.68 -16.16
C THR A 304 13.36 -8.72 -15.18
N ASP A 305 12.29 -9.38 -15.58
CA ASP A 305 11.63 -10.39 -14.74
C ASP A 305 12.57 -11.59 -14.55
N PRO A 306 12.89 -11.98 -13.29
CA PRO A 306 13.81 -13.08 -13.02
C PRO A 306 13.22 -14.48 -13.30
N VAL A 307 11.92 -14.57 -13.62
CA VAL A 307 11.24 -15.84 -13.90
C VAL A 307 11.27 -16.15 -15.39
N ASP A 308 10.85 -15.21 -16.25
CA ASP A 308 10.68 -15.43 -17.68
C ASP A 308 11.59 -14.55 -18.56
N SER A 309 12.42 -13.68 -17.93
CA SER A 309 13.32 -12.76 -18.59
C SER A 309 12.64 -11.69 -19.46
N THR A 310 11.34 -11.47 -19.29
CA THR A 310 10.66 -10.36 -19.97
C THR A 310 11.15 -9.02 -19.45
N ILE A 311 11.22 -8.02 -20.33
CA ILE A 311 11.72 -6.68 -20.00
C ILE A 311 10.55 -5.70 -20.04
N SER A 312 10.31 -5.03 -18.90
CA SER A 312 9.36 -3.92 -18.78
C SER A 312 10.12 -2.60 -18.66
N ARG A 313 9.97 -1.73 -19.68
CA ARG A 313 10.62 -0.42 -19.74
C ARG A 313 9.66 0.71 -19.35
N ASN A 314 10.23 1.88 -19.09
CA ASN A 314 9.48 3.12 -18.81
C ASN A 314 8.54 3.00 -17.61
N GLN A 315 9.04 2.42 -16.52
CA GLN A 315 8.22 2.12 -15.33
C GLN A 315 8.21 3.26 -14.29
N GLY A 316 8.88 4.37 -14.58
CA GLY A 316 8.92 5.58 -13.78
C GLY A 316 10.28 6.26 -13.79
N LEU A 317 10.28 7.58 -13.79
CA LEU A 317 11.50 8.39 -13.74
C LEU A 317 11.98 8.45 -12.29
N ARG A 318 13.22 8.00 -12.03
CA ARG A 318 13.81 7.98 -10.69
C ARG A 318 14.99 8.90 -10.58
N ILE A 319 15.04 9.65 -9.49
CA ILE A 319 16.20 10.39 -9.01
C ILE A 319 16.57 9.84 -7.64
N ILE A 320 17.78 9.31 -7.51
CA ILE A 320 18.32 8.76 -6.28
C ILE A 320 19.48 9.65 -5.84
N PHE A 321 19.44 10.11 -4.62
CA PHE A 321 20.46 10.95 -4.02
C PHE A 321 21.48 10.13 -3.23
N SER A 322 22.66 10.71 -2.97
CA SER A 322 23.78 10.01 -2.30
C SER A 322 23.50 9.60 -0.85
N ASP A 323 22.49 10.19 -0.22
CA ASP A 323 21.99 9.80 1.11
C ASP A 323 20.96 8.66 1.05
N GLY A 324 20.64 8.17 -0.15
CA GLY A 324 19.65 7.14 -0.41
C GLY A 324 18.21 7.64 -0.51
N SER A 325 17.97 8.95 -0.37
CA SER A 325 16.64 9.51 -0.62
C SER A 325 16.29 9.49 -2.10
N ARG A 326 14.98 9.45 -2.42
CA ARG A 326 14.51 9.30 -3.78
C ARG A 326 13.37 10.26 -4.10
N ILE A 327 13.33 10.68 -5.37
CA ILE A 327 12.16 11.29 -5.99
C ILE A 327 11.81 10.46 -7.22
N ILE A 328 10.54 10.09 -7.34
CA ILE A 328 10.05 9.28 -8.46
C ILE A 328 8.84 9.98 -9.07
N TYR A 329 8.79 10.05 -10.40
CA TYR A 329 7.65 10.57 -11.14
C TYR A 329 7.03 9.48 -11.98
N ARG A 330 5.71 9.38 -11.92
CA ARG A 330 4.92 8.47 -12.76
C ARG A 330 3.69 9.18 -13.30
N LEU A 331 3.35 8.84 -14.52
CA LEU A 331 2.09 9.22 -15.13
C LEU A 331 1.15 8.01 -15.06
N SER A 332 -0.05 8.21 -14.54
CA SER A 332 -1.08 7.18 -14.47
C SER A 332 -2.45 7.76 -14.85
N GLY A 333 -3.37 6.88 -15.25
CA GLY A 333 -4.73 7.30 -15.57
C GLY A 333 -4.80 8.25 -16.76
N THR A 334 -4.42 7.79 -17.95
CA THR A 334 -4.64 8.53 -19.21
C THR A 334 -6.04 8.25 -19.78
N GLY A 335 -7.06 8.35 -18.91
CA GLY A 335 -8.46 8.10 -19.29
C GLY A 335 -9.17 9.35 -19.80
N SER A 336 -10.49 9.24 -19.98
CA SER A 336 -11.37 10.32 -20.46
C SER A 336 -11.37 11.58 -19.60
N ASP A 337 -10.96 11.47 -18.34
CA ASP A 337 -11.07 12.54 -17.33
C ASP A 337 -9.72 13.24 -17.04
N GLY A 338 -8.71 13.07 -17.93
CA GLY A 338 -7.38 13.63 -17.75
C GLY A 338 -6.35 12.63 -17.24
N ALA A 339 -5.14 13.14 -16.98
CA ALA A 339 -4.01 12.37 -16.46
C ALA A 339 -3.81 12.62 -14.97
N THR A 340 -3.23 11.66 -14.28
CA THR A 340 -2.75 11.81 -12.90
C THR A 340 -1.23 11.75 -12.90
N VAL A 341 -0.60 12.85 -12.49
CA VAL A 341 0.84 12.88 -12.22
C VAL A 341 1.07 12.51 -10.76
N ARG A 342 1.90 11.52 -10.52
CA ARG A 342 2.28 11.05 -9.18
C ARG A 342 3.74 11.34 -8.89
N ILE A 343 3.99 11.99 -7.77
CA ILE A 343 5.33 12.21 -7.24
C ILE A 343 5.47 11.40 -5.95
N TYR A 344 6.45 10.51 -5.91
CA TYR A 344 6.79 9.73 -4.74
C TYR A 344 8.10 10.26 -4.17
N ILE A 345 8.13 10.46 -2.87
CA ILE A 345 9.28 11.00 -2.17
C ILE A 345 9.56 10.14 -0.95
N ASP A 346 10.78 9.67 -0.82
CA ASP A 346 11.20 8.96 0.39
C ASP A 346 12.60 9.34 0.83
N SER A 347 12.83 9.30 2.14
CA SER A 347 14.15 9.43 2.73
C SER A 347 14.30 8.50 3.94
N TYR A 348 15.53 8.09 4.21
CA TYR A 348 15.84 7.24 5.35
C TYR A 348 16.49 8.03 6.47
N GLU A 349 15.95 7.87 7.69
CA GLU A 349 16.49 8.44 8.90
C GLU A 349 16.71 7.37 9.97
N LYS A 350 17.79 7.53 10.72
CA LYS A 350 18.18 6.61 11.76
C LYS A 350 18.03 7.19 13.17
N GLU A 351 18.15 8.49 13.29
CA GLU A 351 18.12 9.22 14.56
C GLU A 351 16.82 10.02 14.73
N GLN A 352 16.42 10.78 13.70
CA GLN A 352 15.19 11.60 13.71
C GLN A 352 13.99 10.80 13.20
N ILE A 353 13.61 9.75 13.94
CA ILE A 353 12.60 8.78 13.48
C ILE A 353 11.16 9.10 13.92
N PHE A 354 10.96 10.11 14.77
CA PHE A 354 9.65 10.47 15.31
C PHE A 354 9.10 11.82 14.83
N GLU A 355 9.78 12.42 13.85
CA GLU A 355 9.38 13.70 13.30
C GLU A 355 8.14 13.57 12.39
N ASP A 356 7.51 14.70 12.09
CA ASP A 356 6.43 14.76 11.11
C ASP A 356 6.95 14.46 9.70
N THR A 357 6.23 13.61 8.96
CA THR A 357 6.64 13.16 7.63
C THR A 357 6.73 14.32 6.64
N GLN A 358 5.76 15.24 6.65
CA GLN A 358 5.73 16.35 5.70
C GLN A 358 6.85 17.35 5.99
N VAL A 359 7.18 17.56 7.26
CA VAL A 359 8.33 18.39 7.66
C VAL A 359 9.64 17.77 7.19
N MET A 360 9.83 16.46 7.41
CA MET A 360 11.07 15.76 7.02
C MET A 360 11.27 15.73 5.51
N LEU A 361 10.20 15.58 4.73
CA LEU A 361 10.25 15.47 3.28
C LEU A 361 10.10 16.80 2.53
N ALA A 362 9.79 17.91 3.21
CA ALA A 362 9.61 19.22 2.61
C ALA A 362 10.77 19.67 1.70
N PRO A 363 12.06 19.47 2.07
CA PRO A 363 13.17 19.82 1.19
C PRO A 363 13.15 19.03 -0.13
N LEU A 364 12.89 17.72 -0.08
CA LEU A 364 12.81 16.87 -1.27
C LEU A 364 11.58 17.21 -2.12
N ALA A 365 10.44 17.52 -1.49
CA ALA A 365 9.25 17.99 -2.19
C ALA A 365 9.52 19.30 -2.95
N THR A 366 10.24 20.23 -2.33
CA THR A 366 10.67 21.47 -2.97
C THR A 366 11.54 21.20 -4.21
N ILE A 367 12.50 20.27 -4.10
CA ILE A 367 13.35 19.84 -5.22
C ILE A 367 12.49 19.21 -6.32
N ALA A 368 11.57 18.29 -5.96
CA ALA A 368 10.70 17.61 -6.91
C ALA A 368 9.85 18.58 -7.73
N LEU A 369 9.22 19.53 -7.08
CA LEU A 369 8.39 20.56 -7.74
C LEU A 369 9.22 21.52 -8.58
N LYS A 370 10.42 21.87 -8.14
CA LYS A 370 11.34 22.72 -8.90
C LYS A 370 11.84 22.03 -10.17
N ILE A 371 12.22 20.77 -10.11
CA ILE A 371 12.73 20.02 -11.26
C ILE A 371 11.62 19.82 -12.30
N SER A 372 10.42 19.43 -11.89
CA SER A 372 9.29 19.17 -12.78
C SER A 372 8.61 20.43 -13.26
N GLN A 373 8.76 21.55 -12.57
CA GLN A 373 7.99 22.79 -12.79
C GLN A 373 6.46 22.55 -12.78
N LEU A 374 6.00 21.53 -12.07
CA LEU A 374 4.64 21.01 -12.14
C LEU A 374 3.60 22.12 -11.88
N HIS A 375 3.78 22.90 -10.82
CA HIS A 375 2.83 23.97 -10.48
C HIS A 375 2.75 25.05 -11.59
N HIS A 376 3.89 25.39 -12.19
CA HIS A 376 3.93 26.38 -13.28
C HIS A 376 3.25 25.84 -14.55
N ARG A 377 3.48 24.57 -14.88
CA ARG A 377 2.94 23.94 -16.10
C ARG A 377 1.44 23.67 -16.00
N THR A 378 0.96 23.29 -14.85
CA THR A 378 -0.43 22.85 -14.64
C THR A 378 -1.34 23.93 -14.03
N GLY A 379 -0.78 25.03 -13.53
CA GLY A 379 -1.51 26.05 -12.77
C GLY A 379 -2.02 25.58 -11.39
N ARG A 380 -1.62 24.38 -10.95
CA ARG A 380 -1.98 23.86 -9.64
C ARG A 380 -1.13 24.51 -8.55
N SER A 381 -1.71 24.67 -7.36
CA SER A 381 -1.01 25.17 -6.16
C SER A 381 -0.60 24.07 -5.19
N GLY A 382 -1.10 22.86 -5.38
CA GLY A 382 -0.82 21.69 -4.54
C GLY A 382 -1.42 20.42 -5.11
N PRO A 383 -1.10 19.26 -4.52
CA PRO A 383 -1.67 17.98 -4.93
C PRO A 383 -3.15 17.86 -4.57
N SER A 384 -3.86 17.00 -5.31
CA SER A 384 -5.25 16.63 -5.02
C SER A 384 -5.33 15.71 -3.81
N VAL A 385 -4.37 14.78 -3.71
CA VAL A 385 -4.27 13.80 -2.61
C VAL A 385 -2.83 13.72 -2.13
N ILE A 386 -2.66 13.64 -0.81
CA ILE A 386 -1.39 13.34 -0.13
C ILE A 386 -1.55 12.02 0.63
N THR A 387 -0.62 11.12 0.41
CA THR A 387 -0.55 9.84 1.14
C THR A 387 0.76 9.77 1.90
#